data_a2bfbc5cc2c4c502d3ede72ad0051dd6
#
_entry.id   a2bfbc5cc2c4c502d3ede72ad0051dd6
#
_cell.length_a   1.000
_cell.length_b   1.000
_cell.length_c   1.000
_cell.angle_alpha   90.00
_cell.angle_beta   90.00
_cell.angle_gamma   90.00
#
_symmetry.space_group_name_H-M   'P 1'
#
loop_
_entity.id
_entity.type
_entity.pdbx_description
1 polymer ?
#
loop_
_entity_poly.entity_id
_entity_poly.type
_entity_poly.pdbx_seq_one_letter_code
_entity_poly.pdbx_strand_id
1 'polypeptide(L)'
;MRERRTARLAVAATLLLVAGAAFPGERRTVGRIERTDPGLDRLIPRDAVIEVLAEGFRWSEGPVWEGARGRLLFSDVPNNVVHAWSEKDGLSSFLKPSGYTGPEGGGGREPGANGLAFDAQGRLVLCQHGDRRVSRLEDGRFVPLVERFEGKRFNSPNDLVYGRDGSLYFTDPPYGLTKTFDDPGREIGWNGVYRIGPDGAVSALVKDLKAPNGIGLSPDGGTLYVGQSDGDRPVVMAYDLAKDGTVSNGRVFFDTTPLKKNGPGAPDGLKVDRDGNVFTTGPGGVLVLSPEAKHLGTIVTGVPTANCAFGDDGSTLYITANDKLCRVRTTTKGQGF
;
A
#
# COMPACT_ATOMS: atom_id res chain seq x y z
N MET A 1 -45.73 65.67 12.59
CA MET A 1 -45.41 64.22 12.61
C MET A 1 -44.00 64.03 12.05
N ARG A 2 -43.03 63.75 12.91
CA ARG A 2 -41.62 63.57 12.53
C ARG A 2 -41.30 62.06 12.64
N GLU A 3 -41.07 61.43 11.54
CA GLU A 3 -40.59 60.03 11.51
C GLU A 3 -39.09 59.97 11.93
N ARG A 4 -38.83 59.14 12.93
CA ARG A 4 -37.45 58.81 13.35
C ARG A 4 -36.97 57.58 12.55
N ARG A 5 -36.00 57.79 11.68
CA ARG A 5 -35.24 56.69 11.02
C ARG A 5 -34.19 56.19 12.02
N THR A 6 -34.34 54.92 12.43
CA THR A 6 -33.30 54.19 13.18
C THR A 6 -32.33 53.57 12.22
N ALA A 7 -31.08 54.04 12.25
CA ALA A 7 -29.96 53.41 11.52
C ALA A 7 -29.47 52.18 12.30
N ARG A 8 -29.49 51.03 11.68
CA ARG A 8 -28.85 49.82 12.19
C ARG A 8 -27.41 49.78 11.72
N LEU A 9 -26.46 49.88 12.64
CA LEU A 9 -25.05 49.57 12.37
C LEU A 9 -24.87 48.08 12.24
N ALA A 10 -24.41 47.61 11.08
CA ALA A 10 -23.92 46.26 10.90
C ALA A 10 -22.44 46.23 11.27
N VAL A 11 -22.10 45.50 12.34
CA VAL A 11 -20.70 45.23 12.70
C VAL A 11 -20.28 44.01 11.90
N ALA A 12 -19.40 44.22 10.92
CA ALA A 12 -18.71 43.16 10.19
C ALA A 12 -17.57 42.64 11.06
N ALA A 13 -17.69 41.44 11.57
CA ALA A 13 -16.61 40.74 12.25
C ALA A 13 -15.68 40.15 11.18
N THR A 14 -14.52 40.75 10.99
CA THR A 14 -13.45 40.19 10.16
C THR A 14 -12.76 39.09 10.94
N LEU A 15 -13.01 37.82 10.59
CA LEU A 15 -12.19 36.71 11.05
C LEU A 15 -10.83 36.78 10.38
N LEU A 16 -9.81 37.18 11.12
CA LEU A 16 -8.42 36.96 10.72
C LEU A 16 -8.10 35.49 10.92
N LEU A 17 -8.02 34.72 9.83
CA LEU A 17 -7.34 33.45 9.81
C LEU A 17 -5.83 33.73 9.98
N VAL A 18 -5.33 33.57 11.19
CA VAL A 18 -3.90 33.48 11.45
C VAL A 18 -3.47 32.08 10.96
N ALA A 19 -2.88 32.03 9.76
CA ALA A 19 -2.11 30.89 9.32
C ALA A 19 -0.91 30.77 10.28
N GLY A 20 -1.02 29.88 11.27
CA GLY A 20 0.09 29.55 12.16
C GLY A 20 1.20 28.92 11.33
N ALA A 21 2.33 29.63 11.22
CA ALA A 21 3.57 29.03 10.79
C ALA A 21 3.89 27.89 11.78
N ALA A 22 3.80 26.64 11.33
CA ALA A 22 4.23 25.51 12.11
C ALA A 22 5.75 25.63 12.29
N PHE A 23 6.18 25.96 13.49
CA PHE A 23 7.56 25.69 13.91
C PHE A 23 7.84 24.21 13.67
N PRO A 24 9.07 23.79 13.33
CA PRO A 24 9.45 22.38 13.30
C PRO A 24 9.43 21.85 14.72
N GLY A 25 8.23 21.56 15.24
CA GLY A 25 8.02 20.88 16.51
C GLY A 25 8.39 19.43 16.34
N GLU A 26 8.87 18.86 17.41
CA GLU A 26 9.17 17.44 17.55
C GLU A 26 7.96 16.62 17.03
N ARG A 27 8.18 15.77 15.99
CA ARG A 27 7.09 14.98 15.41
C ARG A 27 6.56 14.00 16.46
N ARG A 28 5.24 13.82 16.46
CA ARG A 28 4.63 12.80 17.31
C ARG A 28 5.15 11.42 16.91
N THR A 29 5.58 10.64 17.88
CA THR A 29 6.00 9.26 17.69
C THR A 29 4.95 8.29 18.24
N VAL A 30 4.90 7.09 17.69
CA VAL A 30 3.99 6.03 18.13
C VAL A 30 4.72 4.70 18.22
N GLY A 31 4.15 3.76 18.97
CA GLY A 31 4.63 2.40 19.01
C GLY A 31 6.08 2.23 19.47
N ARG A 32 6.76 1.21 18.96
CA ARG A 32 8.14 0.86 19.29
C ARG A 32 8.75 -0.06 18.24
N ILE A 33 10.07 -0.24 18.27
CA ILE A 33 10.79 -1.21 17.43
C ILE A 33 11.24 -2.36 18.33
N GLU A 34 10.60 -3.52 18.17
CA GLU A 34 10.97 -4.76 18.86
C GLU A 34 12.08 -5.47 18.09
N ARG A 35 13.14 -5.84 18.80
CA ARG A 35 14.32 -6.49 18.26
C ARG A 35 14.35 -7.93 18.77
N THR A 36 14.20 -8.90 17.88
CA THR A 36 14.24 -10.34 18.21
C THR A 36 15.57 -10.96 17.83
N ASP A 37 16.34 -10.27 16.98
CA ASP A 37 17.67 -10.70 16.54
C ASP A 37 18.60 -9.48 16.35
N PRO A 38 19.90 -9.61 16.69
CA PRO A 38 20.89 -8.54 16.49
C PRO A 38 21.05 -8.10 15.02
N GLY A 39 20.65 -8.94 14.06
CA GLY A 39 20.65 -8.62 12.64
C GLY A 39 19.82 -7.38 12.30
N LEU A 40 18.77 -7.06 13.08
CA LEU A 40 17.96 -5.88 12.88
C LEU A 40 18.76 -4.57 13.04
N ASP A 41 19.78 -4.55 13.90
CA ASP A 41 20.62 -3.36 14.16
C ASP A 41 21.36 -2.88 12.90
N ARG A 42 21.55 -3.77 11.93
CA ARG A 42 22.16 -3.42 10.63
C ARG A 42 21.16 -2.81 9.65
N LEU A 43 19.86 -2.97 9.89
CA LEU A 43 18.79 -2.53 9.01
C LEU A 43 18.07 -1.30 9.56
N ILE A 44 17.95 -1.19 10.88
CA ILE A 44 17.22 -0.11 11.55
C ILE A 44 18.09 0.38 12.74
N PRO A 45 18.45 1.68 12.80
CA PRO A 45 19.21 2.26 13.90
C PRO A 45 18.56 1.97 15.25
N ARG A 46 19.37 1.84 16.30
CA ARG A 46 18.87 1.51 17.66
C ARG A 46 17.98 2.59 18.25
N ASP A 47 18.23 3.83 17.90
CA ASP A 47 17.51 5.04 18.30
C ASP A 47 16.37 5.41 17.34
N ALA A 48 16.13 4.61 16.29
CA ALA A 48 15.05 4.86 15.36
C ALA A 48 13.68 4.85 16.05
N VAL A 49 12.83 5.79 15.65
CA VAL A 49 11.46 5.95 16.14
C VAL A 49 10.47 5.88 14.99
N ILE A 50 9.21 5.59 15.30
CA ILE A 50 8.11 5.62 14.35
C ILE A 50 7.47 7.00 14.39
N GLU A 51 7.76 7.85 13.41
CA GLU A 51 7.18 9.19 13.30
C GLU A 51 5.80 9.14 12.63
N VAL A 52 4.82 9.87 13.16
CA VAL A 52 3.53 10.09 12.50
C VAL A 52 3.63 11.33 11.62
N LEU A 53 3.39 11.15 10.33
CA LEU A 53 3.47 12.21 9.31
C LEU A 53 2.12 12.86 9.02
N ALA A 54 1.08 12.03 8.99
CA ALA A 54 -0.32 12.45 8.78
C ALA A 54 -1.27 11.42 9.37
N GLU A 55 -2.51 11.83 9.66
CA GLU A 55 -3.57 10.99 10.18
C GLU A 55 -4.96 11.48 9.77
N GLY A 56 -6.00 10.66 10.02
CA GLY A 56 -7.37 10.99 9.70
C GLY A 56 -7.90 10.26 8.47
N PHE A 57 -7.19 9.22 7.99
CA PHE A 57 -7.63 8.35 6.89
C PHE A 57 -8.64 7.32 7.40
N ARG A 58 -9.44 6.75 6.50
CA ARG A 58 -10.30 5.61 6.86
C ARG A 58 -9.55 4.30 6.81
N TRP A 59 -8.70 4.11 5.79
CA TRP A 59 -7.80 2.99 5.64
C TRP A 59 -6.70 3.36 4.67
N SER A 60 -5.51 3.69 5.20
CA SER A 60 -4.35 4.07 4.39
C SER A 60 -3.64 2.85 3.82
N GLU A 61 -3.31 2.88 2.52
CA GLU A 61 -2.80 1.76 1.74
C GLU A 61 -1.85 2.18 0.62
N GLY A 62 -1.29 1.20 -0.05
CA GLY A 62 -0.60 1.29 -1.32
C GLY A 62 0.44 2.39 -1.45
N PRO A 63 1.36 2.57 -0.48
CA PRO A 63 2.32 3.64 -0.55
C PRO A 63 3.34 3.40 -1.66
N VAL A 64 3.68 4.47 -2.40
CA VAL A 64 4.73 4.46 -3.42
C VAL A 64 5.48 5.79 -3.45
N TRP A 65 6.79 5.75 -3.59
CA TRP A 65 7.62 6.94 -3.67
C TRP A 65 7.74 7.47 -5.10
N GLU A 66 7.37 8.74 -5.31
CA GLU A 66 7.57 9.47 -6.57
C GLU A 66 8.90 10.23 -6.52
N GLY A 67 9.99 9.55 -6.91
CA GLY A 67 11.35 10.09 -6.80
C GLY A 67 11.57 11.38 -7.59
N ALA A 68 10.96 11.51 -8.78
CA ALA A 68 11.06 12.72 -9.61
C ALA A 68 10.51 13.98 -8.93
N ARG A 69 9.60 13.83 -7.95
CA ARG A 69 8.98 14.94 -7.22
C ARG A 69 9.30 14.94 -5.72
N GLY A 70 10.05 13.96 -5.22
CA GLY A 70 10.42 13.86 -3.82
C GLY A 70 9.21 13.79 -2.89
N ARG A 71 8.22 12.94 -3.23
CA ARG A 71 6.99 12.79 -2.45
C ARG A 71 6.49 11.34 -2.42
N LEU A 72 5.75 11.01 -1.39
CA LEU A 72 5.02 9.75 -1.28
C LEU A 72 3.60 9.95 -1.82
N LEU A 73 3.13 8.99 -2.63
CA LEU A 73 1.71 8.80 -2.91
C LEU A 73 1.21 7.60 -2.11
N PHE A 74 -0.04 7.65 -1.64
CA PHE A 74 -0.69 6.54 -0.94
C PHE A 74 -2.21 6.64 -1.04
N SER A 75 -2.89 5.51 -0.94
CA SER A 75 -4.33 5.41 -1.08
C SER A 75 -5.04 5.58 0.28
N ASP A 76 -6.20 6.23 0.28
CA ASP A 76 -7.25 6.08 1.29
C ASP A 76 -8.43 5.37 0.61
N VAL A 77 -8.41 4.03 0.70
CA VAL A 77 -9.21 3.16 -0.17
C VAL A 77 -10.71 3.38 0.01
N PRO A 78 -11.27 3.42 1.25
CA PRO A 78 -12.70 3.64 1.42
C PRO A 78 -13.18 5.04 1.01
N ASN A 79 -12.28 6.04 1.02
CA ASN A 79 -12.60 7.41 0.61
C ASN A 79 -12.39 7.67 -0.89
N ASN A 80 -11.91 6.66 -1.64
CA ASN A 80 -11.66 6.74 -3.09
C ASN A 80 -10.69 7.87 -3.46
N VAL A 81 -9.60 8.01 -2.68
CA VAL A 81 -8.61 9.08 -2.83
C VAL A 81 -7.20 8.51 -2.82
N VAL A 82 -6.33 9.03 -3.67
CA VAL A 82 -4.89 8.97 -3.50
C VAL A 82 -4.42 10.31 -2.94
N HIS A 83 -3.67 10.25 -1.86
CA HIS A 83 -3.02 11.40 -1.24
C HIS A 83 -1.56 11.50 -1.69
N ALA A 84 -1.02 12.71 -1.60
CA ALA A 84 0.41 12.99 -1.70
C ALA A 84 0.91 13.59 -0.39
N TRP A 85 2.10 13.15 0.02
CA TRP A 85 2.79 13.74 1.17
C TRP A 85 4.25 14.04 0.83
N SER A 86 4.73 15.20 1.21
CA SER A 86 6.15 15.54 1.16
C SER A 86 6.57 16.28 2.42
N GLU A 87 7.87 16.28 2.72
CA GLU A 87 8.42 17.07 3.83
C GLU A 87 8.19 18.57 3.64
N LYS A 88 8.21 19.01 2.39
CA LYS A 88 8.08 20.42 2.03
C LYS A 88 6.63 20.90 2.06
N ASP A 89 5.71 20.13 1.47
CA ASP A 89 4.35 20.60 1.18
C ASP A 89 3.30 20.02 2.12
N GLY A 90 3.69 19.01 2.96
CA GLY A 90 2.78 18.28 3.83
C GLY A 90 1.84 17.37 3.07
N LEU A 91 0.65 17.16 3.63
CA LEU A 91 -0.41 16.30 3.07
C LEU A 91 -1.29 17.07 2.08
N SER A 92 -1.59 16.47 0.95
CA SER A 92 -2.54 16.98 -0.04
C SER A 92 -3.32 15.85 -0.72
N SER A 93 -4.48 16.16 -1.33
CA SER A 93 -5.18 15.21 -2.20
C SER A 93 -4.55 15.27 -3.58
N PHE A 94 -4.14 14.09 -4.10
CA PHE A 94 -3.52 13.98 -5.42
C PHE A 94 -4.52 13.57 -6.50
N LEU A 95 -5.39 12.57 -6.21
CA LEU A 95 -6.29 11.99 -7.19
C LEU A 95 -7.62 11.60 -6.55
N LYS A 96 -8.73 12.11 -7.08
CA LYS A 96 -10.09 11.78 -6.66
C LYS A 96 -11.06 11.93 -7.84
N PRO A 97 -11.82 10.88 -8.24
CA PRO A 97 -11.77 9.51 -7.70
C PRO A 97 -10.48 8.79 -8.07
N SER A 98 -10.09 7.75 -7.30
CA SER A 98 -8.87 6.99 -7.54
C SER A 98 -9.12 5.58 -8.09
N GLY A 99 -10.20 4.91 -7.65
CA GLY A 99 -10.48 3.51 -7.96
C GLY A 99 -11.81 3.28 -8.64
N TYR A 100 -12.89 3.90 -8.15
CA TYR A 100 -14.20 3.84 -8.76
C TYR A 100 -14.54 5.15 -9.46
N THR A 101 -14.81 5.06 -10.75
CA THR A 101 -15.08 6.23 -11.62
C THR A 101 -16.54 6.37 -12.01
N GLY A 102 -17.43 5.48 -11.54
CA GLY A 102 -18.86 5.52 -11.75
C GLY A 102 -19.62 6.43 -10.78
N PRO A 103 -20.96 6.33 -10.74
CA PRO A 103 -21.82 7.16 -9.88
C PRO A 103 -21.47 7.06 -8.40
N GLU A 104 -21.63 8.16 -7.66
CA GLU A 104 -21.38 8.23 -6.22
C GLU A 104 -22.16 7.15 -5.45
N GLY A 105 -21.52 6.57 -4.41
CA GLY A 105 -22.09 5.47 -3.62
C GLY A 105 -21.91 4.08 -4.23
N GLY A 106 -21.35 3.96 -5.43
CA GLY A 106 -20.99 2.69 -6.06
C GLY A 106 -19.56 2.24 -5.74
N GLY A 107 -19.10 1.20 -6.43
CA GLY A 107 -17.72 0.71 -6.36
C GLY A 107 -17.43 -0.27 -5.23
N GLY A 108 -18.45 -0.71 -4.50
CA GLY A 108 -18.30 -1.72 -3.45
C GLY A 108 -17.94 -1.16 -2.06
N ARG A 109 -17.35 -2.02 -1.23
CA ARG A 109 -16.98 -1.69 0.15
C ARG A 109 -15.80 -0.70 0.21
N GLU A 110 -14.84 -0.91 -0.66
CA GLU A 110 -13.60 -0.14 -0.75
C GLU A 110 -13.42 0.33 -2.19
N PRO A 111 -14.04 1.45 -2.58
CA PRO A 111 -14.11 1.87 -3.98
C PRO A 111 -12.80 2.43 -4.55
N GLY A 112 -11.85 2.80 -3.70
CA GLY A 112 -10.61 3.47 -4.10
C GLY A 112 -9.61 2.57 -4.83
N ALA A 113 -8.53 3.18 -5.31
CA ALA A 113 -7.32 2.44 -5.61
C ALA A 113 -6.73 1.88 -4.32
N ASN A 114 -6.09 0.70 -4.39
CA ASN A 114 -5.31 0.13 -3.30
C ASN A 114 -3.82 0.26 -3.61
N GLY A 115 -3.17 -0.76 -4.16
CA GLY A 115 -1.75 -0.72 -4.52
C GLY A 115 -1.44 0.28 -5.62
N LEU A 116 -0.28 0.93 -5.48
CA LEU A 116 0.26 1.90 -6.41
C LEU A 116 1.69 1.52 -6.80
N ALA A 117 2.05 1.72 -8.05
CA ALA A 117 3.42 1.56 -8.55
C ALA A 117 3.70 2.59 -9.65
N PHE A 118 4.98 2.83 -9.94
CA PHE A 118 5.39 3.56 -11.13
C PHE A 118 5.94 2.60 -12.18
N ASP A 119 5.57 2.81 -13.44
CA ASP A 119 6.20 2.10 -14.56
C ASP A 119 7.58 2.71 -14.89
N ALA A 120 8.31 2.07 -15.83
CA ALA A 120 9.65 2.51 -16.22
C ALA A 120 9.69 3.93 -16.84
N GLN A 121 8.54 4.46 -17.26
CA GLN A 121 8.39 5.84 -17.77
C GLN A 121 7.95 6.83 -16.68
N GLY A 122 7.86 6.39 -15.42
CA GLY A 122 7.43 7.22 -14.30
C GLY A 122 5.93 7.53 -14.29
N ARG A 123 5.09 6.72 -14.96
CA ARG A 123 3.63 6.88 -14.95
C ARG A 123 3.04 6.04 -13.83
N LEU A 124 2.08 6.63 -13.11
CA LEU A 124 1.40 5.95 -12.01
C LEU A 124 0.50 4.83 -12.51
N VAL A 125 0.66 3.65 -11.93
CA VAL A 125 -0.18 2.46 -12.15
C VAL A 125 -0.91 2.14 -10.85
N LEU A 126 -2.19 1.82 -10.95
CA LEU A 126 -3.10 1.67 -9.82
C LEU A 126 -3.88 0.35 -9.91
N CYS A 127 -4.01 -0.35 -8.79
CA CYS A 127 -5.01 -1.38 -8.59
C CYS A 127 -6.33 -0.73 -8.19
N GLN A 128 -7.30 -0.65 -9.09
CA GLN A 128 -8.58 0.01 -8.88
C GLN A 128 -9.63 -0.99 -8.38
N HIS A 129 -9.91 -1.00 -7.07
CA HIS A 129 -10.90 -1.92 -6.48
C HIS A 129 -12.28 -1.75 -7.09
N GLY A 130 -12.79 -0.51 -7.10
CA GLY A 130 -14.16 -0.24 -7.52
C GLY A 130 -14.42 -0.47 -9.01
N ASP A 131 -13.49 -0.11 -9.88
CA ASP A 131 -13.56 -0.39 -11.32
C ASP A 131 -13.12 -1.82 -11.66
N ARG A 132 -12.51 -2.56 -10.71
CA ARG A 132 -12.08 -3.96 -10.83
C ARG A 132 -11.07 -4.16 -11.95
N ARG A 133 -10.02 -3.33 -11.97
CA ARG A 133 -9.00 -3.33 -13.03
C ARG A 133 -7.65 -2.83 -12.52
N VAL A 134 -6.60 -3.08 -13.29
CA VAL A 134 -5.33 -2.38 -13.17
C VAL A 134 -5.25 -1.34 -14.28
N SER A 135 -4.99 -0.09 -13.92
CA SER A 135 -4.95 1.04 -14.85
C SER A 135 -3.67 1.85 -14.68
N ARG A 136 -3.29 2.54 -15.73
CA ARG A 136 -2.24 3.54 -15.74
C ARG A 136 -2.86 4.94 -15.84
N LEU A 137 -2.33 5.89 -15.09
CA LEU A 137 -2.73 7.29 -15.18
C LEU A 137 -1.90 7.99 -16.26
N GLU A 138 -2.56 8.45 -17.32
CA GLU A 138 -1.96 9.20 -18.43
C GLU A 138 -2.75 10.49 -18.66
N ASP A 139 -2.09 11.63 -18.61
CA ASP A 139 -2.70 12.95 -18.86
C ASP A 139 -4.01 13.17 -18.10
N GLY A 140 -4.03 12.72 -16.82
CA GLY A 140 -5.20 12.80 -15.94
C GLY A 140 -6.33 11.82 -16.25
N ARG A 141 -6.11 10.83 -17.13
CA ARG A 141 -7.07 9.80 -17.50
C ARG A 141 -6.57 8.40 -17.12
N PHE A 142 -7.49 7.55 -16.73
CA PHE A 142 -7.20 6.14 -16.52
C PHE A 142 -7.22 5.37 -17.84
N VAL A 143 -6.07 4.79 -18.17
CA VAL A 143 -5.91 3.87 -19.31
C VAL A 143 -5.83 2.45 -18.73
N PRO A 144 -6.83 1.60 -18.96
CA PRO A 144 -6.80 0.22 -18.46
C PRO A 144 -5.63 -0.55 -19.06
N LEU A 145 -4.84 -1.22 -18.21
CA LEU A 145 -3.85 -2.21 -18.60
C LEU A 145 -4.51 -3.58 -18.71
N VAL A 146 -5.39 -3.90 -17.76
CA VAL A 146 -6.20 -5.12 -17.76
C VAL A 146 -7.49 -4.92 -16.97
N GLU A 147 -8.62 -5.42 -17.50
CA GLU A 147 -9.94 -5.40 -16.85
C GLU A 147 -10.55 -6.80 -16.71
N ARG A 148 -10.07 -7.77 -17.50
CA ARG A 148 -10.63 -9.12 -17.57
C ARG A 148 -9.53 -10.17 -17.75
N PHE A 149 -9.81 -11.34 -17.22
CA PHE A 149 -9.06 -12.56 -17.48
C PHE A 149 -10.03 -13.63 -18.00
N GLU A 150 -9.75 -14.21 -19.16
CA GLU A 150 -10.62 -15.18 -19.85
C GLU A 150 -12.08 -14.70 -19.97
N GLY A 151 -12.27 -13.43 -20.31
CA GLY A 151 -13.58 -12.79 -20.48
C GLY A 151 -14.29 -12.39 -19.18
N LYS A 152 -13.78 -12.76 -17.99
CA LYS A 152 -14.35 -12.48 -16.67
C LYS A 152 -13.67 -11.29 -16.03
N ARG A 153 -14.45 -10.45 -15.33
CA ARG A 153 -13.91 -9.34 -14.54
C ARG A 153 -13.11 -9.86 -13.34
N PHE A 154 -12.03 -9.19 -13.02
CA PHE A 154 -11.28 -9.43 -11.78
C PHE A 154 -12.16 -9.25 -10.54
N ASN A 155 -11.73 -9.77 -9.39
CA ASN A 155 -12.41 -9.55 -8.12
C ASN A 155 -12.24 -8.08 -7.68
N SER A 156 -11.07 -7.72 -7.20
CA SER A 156 -10.64 -6.35 -6.92
C SER A 156 -9.11 -6.31 -6.84
N PRO A 157 -8.41 -6.06 -7.95
CA PRO A 157 -6.94 -6.02 -7.96
C PRO A 157 -6.41 -5.17 -6.81
N ASN A 158 -5.47 -5.74 -6.02
CA ASN A 158 -5.12 -5.21 -4.71
C ASN A 158 -3.71 -4.60 -4.65
N ASP A 159 -2.64 -5.39 -4.77
CA ASP A 159 -1.27 -4.90 -4.74
C ASP A 159 -0.50 -5.33 -5.99
N LEU A 160 0.61 -4.64 -6.31
CA LEU A 160 1.31 -4.84 -7.57
C LEU A 160 2.80 -4.54 -7.46
N VAL A 161 3.59 -5.20 -8.30
CA VAL A 161 5.03 -4.98 -8.43
C VAL A 161 5.49 -5.17 -9.86
N TYR A 162 6.41 -4.32 -10.33
CA TYR A 162 7.06 -4.47 -11.62
C TYR A 162 8.31 -5.34 -11.51
N GLY A 163 8.46 -6.27 -12.45
CA GLY A 163 9.71 -6.96 -12.72
C GLY A 163 10.65 -6.09 -13.57
N ARG A 164 11.95 -6.42 -13.53
CA ARG A 164 12.97 -5.70 -14.33
C ARG A 164 12.79 -5.85 -15.84
N ASP A 165 12.10 -6.90 -16.26
CA ASP A 165 11.71 -7.17 -17.66
C ASP A 165 10.51 -6.33 -18.13
N GLY A 166 9.91 -5.51 -17.25
CA GLY A 166 8.70 -4.75 -17.51
C GLY A 166 7.40 -5.52 -17.30
N SER A 167 7.46 -6.79 -16.89
CA SER A 167 6.26 -7.52 -16.44
C SER A 167 5.66 -6.90 -15.20
N LEU A 168 4.34 -6.86 -15.12
CA LEU A 168 3.61 -6.42 -13.94
C LEU A 168 2.94 -7.61 -13.25
N TYR A 169 3.22 -7.81 -11.97
CA TYR A 169 2.60 -8.84 -11.14
C TYR A 169 1.61 -8.16 -10.21
N PHE A 170 0.42 -8.77 -10.02
CA PHE A 170 -0.61 -8.23 -9.13
C PHE A 170 -1.46 -9.33 -8.49
N THR A 171 -2.07 -9.00 -7.35
CA THR A 171 -2.98 -9.87 -6.61
C THR A 171 -4.43 -9.43 -6.82
N ASP A 172 -5.37 -10.38 -6.75
CA ASP A 172 -6.80 -10.14 -7.00
C ASP A 172 -7.72 -10.79 -5.96
N PRO A 173 -7.62 -10.39 -4.67
CA PRO A 173 -8.60 -10.77 -3.66
C PRO A 173 -9.88 -9.96 -3.80
N PRO A 174 -11.00 -10.34 -3.14
CA PRO A 174 -12.29 -9.67 -3.31
C PRO A 174 -12.57 -8.54 -2.30
N TYR A 175 -11.54 -7.88 -1.73
CA TYR A 175 -11.71 -6.90 -0.65
C TYR A 175 -12.51 -5.67 -1.06
N GLY A 176 -12.40 -5.25 -2.32
CA GLY A 176 -13.17 -4.13 -2.87
C GLY A 176 -14.65 -4.41 -3.04
N LEU A 177 -15.06 -5.68 -3.13
CA LEU A 177 -16.46 -6.06 -3.33
C LEU A 177 -17.29 -5.88 -2.04
N THR A 178 -18.58 -5.59 -2.20
CA THR A 178 -19.48 -5.27 -1.09
C THR A 178 -19.55 -6.38 -0.03
N LYS A 179 -19.64 -7.65 -0.46
CA LYS A 179 -19.69 -8.82 0.42
C LYS A 179 -18.40 -9.63 0.41
N THR A 180 -17.31 -9.03 -0.08
CA THR A 180 -15.97 -9.63 -0.13
C THR A 180 -16.00 -11.06 -0.71
N PHE A 181 -15.59 -12.07 0.06
CA PHE A 181 -15.49 -13.47 -0.38
C PHE A 181 -16.84 -14.09 -0.78
N ASP A 182 -17.95 -13.62 -0.21
CA ASP A 182 -19.32 -14.09 -0.45
C ASP A 182 -20.09 -13.20 -1.43
N ASP A 183 -19.39 -12.30 -2.15
CA ASP A 183 -20.04 -11.39 -3.07
C ASP A 183 -20.54 -12.11 -4.33
N PRO A 184 -21.85 -12.02 -4.65
CA PRO A 184 -22.42 -12.67 -5.84
C PRO A 184 -21.94 -12.07 -7.16
N GLY A 185 -21.33 -10.88 -7.13
CA GLY A 185 -20.75 -10.23 -8.32
C GLY A 185 -19.36 -10.76 -8.70
N ARG A 186 -18.83 -11.76 -7.99
CA ARG A 186 -17.58 -12.42 -8.37
C ARG A 186 -17.79 -13.26 -9.63
N GLU A 187 -17.01 -12.97 -10.67
CA GLU A 187 -17.03 -13.71 -11.93
C GLU A 187 -15.94 -14.78 -11.99
N ILE A 188 -14.78 -14.51 -11.36
CA ILE A 188 -13.67 -15.45 -11.21
C ILE A 188 -13.84 -16.20 -9.89
N GLY A 189 -13.83 -17.54 -9.95
CA GLY A 189 -14.12 -18.44 -8.81
C GLY A 189 -12.98 -18.63 -7.83
N TRP A 190 -11.82 -17.98 -8.04
CA TRP A 190 -10.65 -18.03 -7.16
C TRP A 190 -10.12 -16.60 -6.89
N ASN A 191 -9.18 -16.50 -5.95
CA ASN A 191 -8.44 -15.27 -5.69
C ASN A 191 -7.02 -15.49 -6.21
N GLY A 192 -6.61 -14.71 -7.23
CA GLY A 192 -5.43 -15.02 -8.02
C GLY A 192 -4.23 -14.14 -7.77
N VAL A 193 -3.08 -14.65 -8.19
CA VAL A 193 -1.89 -13.87 -8.52
C VAL A 193 -1.73 -13.92 -10.03
N TYR A 194 -1.57 -12.76 -10.66
CA TYR A 194 -1.52 -12.61 -12.10
C TYR A 194 -0.26 -11.90 -12.56
N ARG A 195 0.10 -12.12 -13.82
CA ARG A 195 1.17 -11.41 -14.53
C ARG A 195 0.60 -10.78 -15.81
N ILE A 196 0.97 -9.54 -16.05
CA ILE A 196 0.86 -8.89 -17.37
C ILE A 196 2.29 -8.88 -17.94
N GLY A 197 2.50 -9.58 -19.04
CA GLY A 197 3.79 -9.60 -19.72
C GLY A 197 4.11 -8.27 -20.41
N PRO A 198 5.37 -8.05 -20.86
CA PRO A 198 5.76 -6.86 -21.62
C PRO A 198 4.99 -6.72 -22.94
N ASP A 199 4.49 -7.83 -23.47
CA ASP A 199 3.62 -7.91 -24.66
C ASP A 199 2.13 -7.64 -24.37
N GLY A 200 1.79 -7.39 -23.10
CA GLY A 200 0.41 -7.19 -22.63
C GLY A 200 -0.36 -8.49 -22.38
N ALA A 201 0.24 -9.66 -22.62
CA ALA A 201 -0.42 -10.94 -22.35
C ALA A 201 -0.62 -11.14 -20.83
N VAL A 202 -1.82 -11.61 -20.47
CA VAL A 202 -2.19 -11.84 -19.06
C VAL A 202 -2.18 -13.34 -18.77
N SER A 203 -1.52 -13.72 -17.67
CA SER A 203 -1.51 -15.11 -17.17
C SER A 203 -1.84 -15.16 -15.69
N ALA A 204 -2.55 -16.20 -15.26
CA ALA A 204 -2.78 -16.49 -13.85
C ALA A 204 -1.66 -17.42 -13.36
N LEU A 205 -0.91 -16.97 -12.36
CA LEU A 205 0.25 -17.68 -11.82
C LEU A 205 -0.11 -18.58 -10.65
N VAL A 206 -0.95 -18.08 -9.71
CA VAL A 206 -1.36 -18.80 -8.50
C VAL A 206 -2.87 -18.65 -8.36
N LYS A 207 -3.58 -19.76 -8.06
CA LYS A 207 -5.05 -19.80 -7.98
C LYS A 207 -5.57 -20.43 -6.67
N ASP A 208 -4.70 -20.91 -5.81
CA ASP A 208 -5.00 -21.69 -4.62
C ASP A 208 -4.83 -20.93 -3.30
N LEU A 209 -4.51 -19.63 -3.35
CA LEU A 209 -4.50 -18.79 -2.18
C LEU A 209 -5.91 -18.28 -1.85
N LYS A 210 -6.28 -18.33 -0.56
CA LYS A 210 -7.60 -17.86 -0.12
C LYS A 210 -7.68 -16.32 -0.10
N ALA A 211 -6.60 -15.64 0.27
CA ALA A 211 -6.57 -14.20 0.46
C ALA A 211 -5.20 -13.60 0.07
N PRO A 212 -4.75 -13.75 -1.22
CA PRO A 212 -3.50 -13.13 -1.66
C PRO A 212 -3.62 -11.61 -1.53
N ASN A 213 -2.56 -10.96 -1.05
CA ASN A 213 -2.56 -9.53 -0.76
C ASN A 213 -1.24 -8.89 -1.24
N GLY A 214 -0.35 -8.45 -0.35
CA GLY A 214 0.91 -7.85 -0.72
C GLY A 214 1.77 -8.73 -1.62
N ILE A 215 2.50 -8.10 -2.54
CA ILE A 215 3.33 -8.80 -3.53
C ILE A 215 4.68 -8.10 -3.71
N GLY A 216 5.75 -8.87 -3.88
CA GLY A 216 7.10 -8.34 -4.08
C GLY A 216 8.03 -9.34 -4.73
N LEU A 217 9.16 -8.84 -5.20
CA LEU A 217 10.19 -9.63 -5.87
C LEU A 217 11.50 -9.57 -5.09
N SER A 218 12.27 -10.68 -5.11
CA SER A 218 13.65 -10.67 -4.66
C SER A 218 14.53 -9.75 -5.54
N PRO A 219 15.68 -9.28 -5.03
CA PRO A 219 16.56 -8.36 -5.79
C PRO A 219 17.06 -8.94 -7.10
N ASP A 220 17.25 -10.25 -7.19
CA ASP A 220 17.66 -10.95 -8.43
C ASP A 220 16.47 -11.25 -9.37
N GLY A 221 15.23 -11.01 -8.90
CA GLY A 221 14.00 -11.31 -9.64
C GLY A 221 13.65 -12.79 -9.71
N GLY A 222 14.36 -13.66 -8.99
CA GLY A 222 14.18 -15.12 -9.02
C GLY A 222 13.12 -15.64 -8.04
N THR A 223 12.62 -14.80 -7.14
CA THR A 223 11.58 -15.18 -6.16
C THR A 223 10.44 -14.16 -6.16
N LEU A 224 9.22 -14.68 -6.25
CA LEU A 224 7.98 -13.92 -6.05
C LEU A 224 7.46 -14.19 -4.64
N TYR A 225 7.34 -13.14 -3.82
CA TYR A 225 6.74 -13.19 -2.49
C TYR A 225 5.28 -12.74 -2.56
N VAL A 226 4.40 -13.44 -1.83
CA VAL A 226 2.97 -13.09 -1.73
C VAL A 226 2.53 -13.20 -0.27
N GLY A 227 2.02 -12.10 0.29
CA GLY A 227 1.33 -12.09 1.57
C GLY A 227 -0.04 -12.75 1.44
N GLN A 228 -0.41 -13.62 2.38
CA GLN A 228 -1.75 -14.17 2.48
C GLN A 228 -2.41 -13.72 3.78
N SER A 229 -3.46 -12.92 3.67
CA SER A 229 -4.22 -12.35 4.80
C SER A 229 -5.31 -13.29 5.33
N ASP A 230 -5.27 -14.58 5.00
CA ASP A 230 -6.22 -15.56 5.53
C ASP A 230 -6.07 -15.69 7.05
N GLY A 231 -7.15 -15.39 7.77
CA GLY A 231 -7.17 -15.46 9.25
C GLY A 231 -6.85 -16.85 9.81
N ASP A 232 -7.11 -17.92 9.05
CA ASP A 232 -6.81 -19.29 9.47
C ASP A 232 -5.36 -19.69 9.18
N ARG A 233 -4.79 -19.13 8.10
CA ARG A 233 -3.42 -19.41 7.66
C ARG A 233 -2.70 -18.14 7.18
N PRO A 234 -2.37 -17.23 8.09
CA PRO A 234 -1.68 -15.98 7.74
C PRO A 234 -0.19 -16.25 7.51
N VAL A 235 0.21 -16.28 6.24
CA VAL A 235 1.58 -16.64 5.83
C VAL A 235 2.11 -15.67 4.77
N VAL A 236 3.44 -15.59 4.66
CA VAL A 236 4.09 -15.09 3.45
C VAL A 236 4.52 -16.31 2.63
N MET A 237 4.08 -16.39 1.40
CA MET A 237 4.47 -17.42 0.43
C MET A 237 5.66 -16.95 -0.39
N ALA A 238 6.49 -17.88 -0.85
CA ALA A 238 7.53 -17.66 -1.84
C ALA A 238 7.38 -18.68 -2.97
N TYR A 239 7.56 -18.20 -4.19
CA TYR A 239 7.53 -19.00 -5.42
C TYR A 239 8.83 -18.74 -6.19
N ASP A 240 9.40 -19.77 -6.78
CA ASP A 240 10.50 -19.61 -7.72
C ASP A 240 9.94 -19.04 -9.01
N LEU A 241 10.49 -17.89 -9.45
CA LEU A 241 10.08 -17.17 -10.65
C LEU A 241 11.07 -17.42 -11.77
N ALA A 242 10.61 -18.08 -12.82
CA ALA A 242 11.42 -18.35 -14.01
C ALA A 242 11.50 -17.13 -14.94
N LYS A 243 12.50 -17.11 -15.84
CA LYS A 243 12.71 -16.00 -16.80
C LYS A 243 11.55 -15.80 -17.78
N ASP A 244 10.76 -16.85 -18.04
CA ASP A 244 9.56 -16.76 -18.86
C ASP A 244 8.34 -16.20 -18.11
N GLY A 245 8.51 -15.92 -16.81
CA GLY A 245 7.48 -15.39 -15.92
C GLY A 245 6.55 -16.43 -15.33
N THR A 246 6.82 -17.73 -15.49
CA THR A 246 6.12 -18.79 -14.79
C THR A 246 6.62 -18.95 -13.36
N VAL A 247 5.76 -19.44 -12.46
CA VAL A 247 6.10 -19.71 -11.06
C VAL A 247 6.02 -21.20 -10.76
N SER A 248 6.90 -21.64 -9.86
CA SER A 248 6.97 -23.01 -9.38
C SER A 248 7.37 -23.09 -7.90
N ASN A 249 7.43 -24.29 -7.33
CA ASN A 249 7.96 -24.55 -5.99
C ASN A 249 7.39 -23.64 -4.91
N GLY A 250 6.06 -23.41 -4.93
CA GLY A 250 5.36 -22.62 -3.91
C GLY A 250 5.59 -23.19 -2.51
N ARG A 251 6.09 -22.34 -1.61
CA ARG A 251 6.41 -22.72 -0.23
C ARG A 251 6.05 -21.62 0.74
N VAL A 252 5.77 -21.97 1.99
CA VAL A 252 5.67 -20.97 3.06
C VAL A 252 7.06 -20.41 3.31
N PHE A 253 7.21 -19.11 3.07
CA PHE A 253 8.42 -18.37 3.43
C PHE A 253 8.42 -18.05 4.92
N PHE A 254 7.30 -17.50 5.43
CA PHE A 254 7.17 -17.22 6.85
C PHE A 254 5.73 -17.42 7.33
N ASP A 255 5.56 -18.15 8.44
CA ASP A 255 4.28 -18.37 9.10
C ASP A 255 4.13 -17.37 10.25
N THR A 256 3.15 -16.45 10.13
CA THR A 256 2.89 -15.43 11.16
C THR A 256 1.91 -15.90 12.24
N THR A 257 1.37 -17.12 12.15
CA THR A 257 0.42 -17.68 13.13
C THR A 257 0.92 -17.58 14.58
N PRO A 258 2.19 -17.90 14.89
CA PRO A 258 2.72 -17.79 16.25
C PRO A 258 2.76 -16.34 16.79
N LEU A 259 2.75 -15.36 15.89
CA LEU A 259 2.81 -13.93 16.22
C LEU A 259 1.44 -13.28 16.45
N LYS A 260 0.33 -13.97 16.19
CA LYS A 260 -1.04 -13.41 16.38
C LYS A 260 -1.28 -12.79 17.75
N LYS A 261 -0.62 -13.31 18.80
CA LYS A 261 -0.69 -12.78 20.16
C LYS A 261 -0.03 -11.41 20.33
N ASN A 262 0.81 -10.97 19.40
CA ASN A 262 1.58 -9.73 19.49
C ASN A 262 0.77 -8.49 19.08
N GLY A 263 -0.42 -8.68 18.49
CA GLY A 263 -1.30 -7.56 18.11
C GLY A 263 -2.15 -7.86 16.88
N PRO A 264 -2.94 -6.88 16.46
CA PRO A 264 -3.78 -7.00 15.26
C PRO A 264 -2.93 -7.00 13.99
N GLY A 265 -3.50 -7.50 12.89
CA GLY A 265 -2.89 -7.52 11.56
C GLY A 265 -2.66 -8.94 11.04
N ALA A 266 -2.43 -9.03 9.75
CA ALA A 266 -2.08 -10.22 8.99
C ALA A 266 -1.04 -9.82 7.92
N PRO A 267 -0.38 -10.79 7.25
CA PRO A 267 0.42 -10.47 6.08
C PRO A 267 -0.43 -9.76 5.03
N ASP A 268 -0.13 -8.49 4.83
CA ASP A 268 -0.79 -7.57 3.89
C ASP A 268 0.28 -7.06 2.92
N GLY A 269 0.56 -5.77 2.84
CA GLY A 269 1.62 -5.24 1.98
C GLY A 269 3.02 -5.68 2.38
N LEU A 270 3.90 -5.80 1.39
CA LEU A 270 5.30 -6.13 1.60
C LEU A 270 6.24 -5.41 0.63
N LYS A 271 7.47 -5.18 1.06
CA LYS A 271 8.56 -4.70 0.22
C LYS A 271 9.85 -5.46 0.54
N VAL A 272 10.72 -5.57 -0.43
CA VAL A 272 12.02 -6.24 -0.27
C VAL A 272 13.11 -5.19 -0.44
N ASP A 273 14.10 -5.19 0.47
CA ASP A 273 15.25 -4.30 0.35
C ASP A 273 16.28 -4.83 -0.67
N ARG A 274 17.31 -4.04 -0.94
CA ARG A 274 18.35 -4.41 -1.92
C ARG A 274 19.19 -5.64 -1.53
N ASP A 275 19.18 -6.00 -0.23
CA ASP A 275 19.94 -7.12 0.32
C ASP A 275 19.04 -8.38 0.50
N GLY A 276 17.75 -8.31 0.08
CA GLY A 276 16.80 -9.40 0.11
C GLY A 276 16.01 -9.54 1.41
N ASN A 277 16.17 -8.62 2.37
CA ASN A 277 15.33 -8.65 3.56
C ASN A 277 13.90 -8.25 3.21
N VAL A 278 12.93 -8.99 3.75
CA VAL A 278 11.51 -8.77 3.49
C VAL A 278 10.88 -7.98 4.64
N PHE A 279 10.36 -6.81 4.32
CA PHE A 279 9.55 -5.98 5.19
C PHE A 279 8.09 -6.23 4.86
N THR A 280 7.41 -7.04 5.64
CA THR A 280 6.02 -7.41 5.42
C THR A 280 5.18 -7.00 6.61
N THR A 281 3.96 -6.52 6.35
CA THR A 281 3.04 -6.30 7.46
C THR A 281 2.60 -7.63 8.04
N GLY A 282 2.11 -7.58 9.27
CA GLY A 282 1.70 -8.78 10.01
C GLY A 282 1.18 -8.44 11.39
N PRO A 283 1.00 -9.44 12.26
CA PRO A 283 0.56 -9.20 13.63
C PRO A 283 1.47 -8.23 14.38
N GLY A 284 0.90 -7.09 14.80
CA GLY A 284 1.58 -6.05 15.57
C GLY A 284 2.20 -4.91 14.75
N GLY A 285 2.43 -5.06 13.44
CA GLY A 285 3.05 -3.99 12.64
C GLY A 285 3.77 -4.49 11.39
N VAL A 286 4.97 -3.98 11.10
CA VAL A 286 5.83 -4.44 10.00
C VAL A 286 6.86 -5.42 10.56
N LEU A 287 6.79 -6.66 10.12
CA LEU A 287 7.78 -7.71 10.42
C LEU A 287 8.98 -7.54 9.49
N VAL A 288 10.18 -7.61 10.04
CA VAL A 288 11.44 -7.58 9.28
C VAL A 288 12.03 -8.98 9.28
N LEU A 289 12.15 -9.57 8.09
CA LEU A 289 12.61 -10.93 7.88
C LEU A 289 13.91 -10.93 7.08
N SER A 290 14.87 -11.78 7.45
CA SER A 290 16.05 -12.01 6.62
C SER A 290 15.69 -12.76 5.33
N PRO A 291 16.61 -12.84 4.33
CA PRO A 291 16.41 -13.67 3.14
C PRO A 291 16.15 -15.16 3.44
N GLU A 292 16.65 -15.66 4.60
CA GLU A 292 16.44 -17.03 5.08
C GLU A 292 15.16 -17.17 5.94
N ALA A 293 14.25 -16.19 5.87
CA ALA A 293 13.00 -16.17 6.64
C ALA A 293 13.17 -16.08 8.18
N LYS A 294 14.32 -15.59 8.66
CA LYS A 294 14.49 -15.35 10.09
C LYS A 294 13.82 -14.05 10.50
N HIS A 295 12.95 -14.08 11.52
CA HIS A 295 12.35 -12.89 12.09
C HIS A 295 13.38 -12.08 12.87
N LEU A 296 13.79 -10.92 12.36
CA LEU A 296 14.77 -10.04 12.94
C LEU A 296 14.15 -9.08 13.98
N GLY A 297 12.88 -8.72 13.77
CA GLY A 297 12.15 -7.86 14.68
C GLY A 297 10.89 -7.29 14.03
N THR A 298 10.17 -6.44 14.79
CA THR A 298 8.90 -5.85 14.37
C THR A 298 8.89 -4.35 14.61
N ILE A 299 8.51 -3.57 13.62
CA ILE A 299 8.15 -2.16 13.77
C ILE A 299 6.70 -2.12 14.23
N VAL A 300 6.47 -2.01 15.54
CA VAL A 300 5.16 -2.12 16.19
C VAL A 300 4.45 -0.78 16.13
N THR A 301 3.48 -0.62 15.25
CA THR A 301 2.72 0.63 15.09
C THR A 301 1.61 0.82 16.13
N GLY A 302 1.18 -0.27 16.79
CA GLY A 302 0.07 -0.28 17.75
C GLY A 302 -1.33 -0.33 17.13
N VAL A 303 -1.41 -0.37 15.79
CA VAL A 303 -2.68 -0.47 15.02
C VAL A 303 -2.50 -1.47 13.88
N PRO A 304 -3.58 -1.96 13.25
CA PRO A 304 -3.46 -2.75 12.02
C PRO A 304 -2.65 -1.98 10.98
N THR A 305 -1.64 -2.64 10.42
CA THR A 305 -0.71 -2.05 9.46
C THR A 305 -0.94 -2.67 8.10
N ALA A 306 -1.22 -1.84 7.12
CA ALA A 306 -1.65 -2.29 5.81
C ALA A 306 -0.47 -2.52 4.85
N ASN A 307 0.43 -1.53 4.69
CA ASN A 307 1.48 -1.62 3.68
C ASN A 307 2.70 -0.77 4.09
N CYS A 308 3.78 -0.87 3.31
CA CYS A 308 4.96 -0.04 3.47
C CYS A 308 5.62 0.23 2.11
N ALA A 309 6.48 1.26 2.05
CA ALA A 309 7.30 1.57 0.89
C ALA A 309 8.59 2.26 1.31
N PHE A 310 9.68 1.95 0.63
CA PHE A 310 10.91 2.74 0.74
C PHE A 310 10.79 4.04 -0.05
N GLY A 311 11.40 5.11 0.45
CA GLY A 311 11.41 6.40 -0.20
C GLY A 311 12.61 7.26 0.19
N ASP A 312 12.57 8.54 -0.18
CA ASP A 312 13.68 9.50 -0.12
C ASP A 312 14.87 9.00 -0.96
N ASP A 313 16.01 8.73 -0.32
CA ASP A 313 17.19 8.12 -0.92
C ASP A 313 17.19 6.57 -0.81
N GLY A 314 16.04 5.99 -0.46
CA GLY A 314 15.84 4.57 -0.21
C GLY A 314 15.98 4.16 1.26
N SER A 315 16.45 5.03 2.15
CA SER A 315 16.69 4.74 3.57
C SER A 315 15.57 5.23 4.50
N THR A 316 14.38 5.46 3.97
CA THR A 316 13.18 5.75 4.75
C THR A 316 12.12 4.73 4.42
N LEU A 317 11.61 4.03 5.42
CA LEU A 317 10.44 3.17 5.29
C LEU A 317 9.19 3.96 5.68
N TYR A 318 8.35 4.28 4.71
CA TYR A 318 7.00 4.81 4.93
C TYR A 318 6.04 3.66 5.20
N ILE A 319 5.10 3.87 6.12
CA ILE A 319 4.20 2.82 6.59
C ILE A 319 2.78 3.38 6.61
N THR A 320 1.87 2.72 5.94
CA THR A 320 0.43 2.98 6.04
C THR A 320 -0.15 2.09 7.14
N ALA A 321 -0.70 2.71 8.18
CA ALA A 321 -1.12 2.04 9.40
C ALA A 321 -2.51 2.53 9.83
N ASN A 322 -3.55 1.82 9.39
CA ASN A 322 -4.95 2.17 9.65
C ASN A 322 -5.26 3.61 9.19
N ASP A 323 -5.43 4.52 10.12
CA ASP A 323 -5.76 5.93 9.90
C ASP A 323 -4.53 6.85 9.79
N LYS A 324 -3.31 6.29 9.69
CA LYS A 324 -2.04 7.02 9.77
C LYS A 324 -1.12 6.73 8.61
N LEU A 325 -0.34 7.75 8.26
CA LEU A 325 0.91 7.63 7.55
C LEU A 325 2.06 7.82 8.54
N CYS A 326 2.92 6.82 8.63
CA CYS A 326 4.10 6.84 9.50
C CYS A 326 5.39 6.69 8.68
N ARG A 327 6.55 6.93 9.31
CA ARG A 327 7.85 6.56 8.76
C ARG A 327 8.83 6.10 9.84
N VAL A 328 9.81 5.32 9.39
CA VAL A 328 11.00 4.91 10.16
C VAL A 328 12.23 5.12 9.30
N ARG A 329 13.29 5.70 9.87
CA ARG A 329 14.60 5.76 9.22
C ARG A 329 15.26 4.39 9.29
N THR A 330 15.84 3.96 8.17
CA THR A 330 16.55 2.70 8.04
C THR A 330 18.01 2.94 7.64
N THR A 331 18.88 1.97 7.88
CA THR A 331 20.26 1.95 7.36
C THR A 331 20.35 1.13 6.08
N THR A 332 19.41 0.21 5.87
CA THR A 332 19.25 -0.46 4.57
C THR A 332 18.52 0.43 3.57
N LYS A 333 18.56 0.06 2.30
CA LYS A 333 17.86 0.76 1.23
C LYS A 333 16.89 -0.17 0.50
N GLY A 334 15.77 0.38 0.09
CA GLY A 334 14.84 -0.31 -0.80
C GLY A 334 15.46 -0.64 -2.16
N GLN A 335 14.82 -1.52 -2.90
CA GLN A 335 15.18 -1.79 -4.28
C GLN A 335 14.87 -0.58 -5.17
N GLY A 336 15.72 -0.31 -6.15
CA GLY A 336 15.53 0.79 -7.12
C GLY A 336 16.06 2.15 -6.68
N PHE A 337 16.81 2.20 -5.55
CA PHE A 337 17.46 3.42 -5.01
C PHE A 337 18.98 3.37 -5.09
#